data_b2b878df1bf08dcc6aaac93117155e25
#
_entry.id   b2b878df1bf08dcc6aaac93117155e25
#
_cell.length_a   1.000
_cell.length_b   1.000
_cell.length_c   1.000
_cell.angle_alpha   90.00
_cell.angle_beta   90.00
_cell.angle_gamma   90.00
#
_symmetry.space_group_name_H-M   'P 1'
#
loop_
_entity.id
_entity.type
_entity.pdbx_description
1 polymer ?
#
loop_
_entity_poly.entity_id
_entity_poly.type
_entity_poly.pdbx_seq_one_letter_code
_entity_poly.pdbx_strand_id
1 'polypeptide(L)'
;MNDLCNRYGSCVLKPLGRKDRIIAFPWGNEDTETLIEIFDQYNVKVTFFVVGEWVDKYPESVKALHDAGHEVMGHSNDHAHFNSLSADQIIADITACNEKIKAVTGVSPTLVRPPYGEYDDHVVSTVRGMGLEIIQWDVETLATGAMPWGARV
;
A
#
# COMPACT_ATOMS: atom_id res chain seq x y z
N MET A 1 13.18 16.89 12.92
CA MET A 1 12.64 16.05 11.87
C MET A 1 13.19 14.65 12.06
N ASN A 2 12.39 13.64 12.22
CA ASN A 2 12.69 12.20 12.34
C ASN A 2 12.80 11.57 13.73
N ASP A 3 12.30 12.20 14.80
CA ASP A 3 12.26 11.51 16.09
C ASP A 3 11.14 10.47 16.25
N LEU A 4 10.12 10.54 15.40
CA LEU A 4 9.02 9.56 15.42
C LEU A 4 9.43 8.22 14.82
N CYS A 5 10.30 8.21 13.81
CA CYS A 5 10.84 6.97 13.24
C CYS A 5 11.76 6.22 14.22
N ASN A 6 12.44 6.93 15.10
CA ASN A 6 13.35 6.33 16.09
C ASN A 6 12.64 5.72 17.29
N ARG A 7 11.46 6.21 17.64
CA ARG A 7 10.74 5.77 18.84
C ARG A 7 9.97 4.46 18.62
N TYR A 8 9.61 4.15 17.37
CA TYR A 8 8.86 2.94 16.98
C TYR A 8 9.54 2.12 15.90
N GLY A 9 10.78 2.45 15.55
CA GLY A 9 11.68 1.61 14.75
C GLY A 9 11.29 1.37 13.29
N SER A 10 10.28 2.01 12.72
CA SER A 10 9.75 1.55 11.44
C SER A 10 9.07 2.55 10.51
N CYS A 11 9.08 3.83 10.80
CA CYS A 11 8.61 4.80 9.81
C CYS A 11 9.78 5.30 8.98
N VAL A 12 9.99 4.80 7.80
CA VAL A 12 10.78 5.52 6.82
C VAL A 12 9.84 6.42 6.03
N LEU A 13 9.56 7.58 6.59
CA LEU A 13 9.21 8.71 5.75
C LEU A 13 10.51 9.16 5.07
N LYS A 14 10.96 8.42 4.05
CA LYS A 14 11.82 9.05 3.06
C LYS A 14 10.96 10.13 2.43
N PRO A 15 11.41 11.39 2.39
CA PRO A 15 10.80 12.38 1.52
C PRO A 15 11.02 11.88 0.08
N LEU A 16 10.05 11.14 -0.42
CA LEU A 16 10.01 10.66 -1.80
C LEU A 16 9.63 11.79 -2.75
N GLY A 17 10.19 12.98 -2.54
CA GLY A 17 9.90 14.12 -3.38
C GLY A 17 8.39 14.42 -3.44
N ARG A 18 7.84 14.62 -4.64
CA ARG A 18 6.42 14.94 -4.83
C ARG A 18 5.44 13.74 -4.68
N LYS A 19 5.93 12.57 -4.29
CA LYS A 19 5.15 11.33 -4.15
C LYS A 19 4.71 11.04 -2.72
N ASP A 20 4.63 12.05 -1.86
CA ASP A 20 4.29 11.90 -0.43
C ASP A 20 2.80 11.59 -0.18
N ARG A 21 2.02 11.37 -1.25
CA ARG A 21 0.59 11.07 -1.17
C ARG A 21 0.36 9.59 -1.38
N ILE A 22 -0.27 8.96 -0.40
CA ILE A 22 -0.50 7.53 -0.31
C ILE A 22 -2.00 7.28 -0.40
N ILE A 23 -2.40 6.35 -1.27
CA ILE A 23 -3.78 5.91 -1.41
C ILE A 23 -3.80 4.39 -1.29
N ALA A 24 -4.75 3.84 -0.52
CA ALA A 24 -4.99 2.41 -0.46
C ALA A 24 -6.27 2.07 -1.22
N PHE A 25 -6.19 1.07 -2.11
CA PHE A 25 -7.33 0.54 -2.85
C PHE A 25 -7.63 -0.90 -2.40
N PRO A 26 -8.55 -1.09 -1.46
CA PRO A 26 -9.02 -2.44 -1.15
C PRO A 26 -10.20 -2.89 -2.00
N TRP A 27 -10.99 -1.95 -2.56
CA TRP A 27 -12.27 -2.27 -3.17
C TRP A 27 -12.56 -1.42 -4.42
N GLY A 28 -13.28 -2.02 -5.41
CA GLY A 28 -13.76 -1.30 -6.58
C GLY A 28 -12.67 -0.72 -7.49
N ASN A 29 -13.00 -0.38 -8.70
CA ASN A 29 -12.09 0.29 -9.64
C ASN A 29 -12.79 1.40 -10.45
N GLU A 30 -14.01 1.73 -10.09
CA GLU A 30 -14.87 2.65 -10.85
C GLU A 30 -14.26 4.05 -10.93
N ASP A 31 -13.51 4.43 -9.89
CA ASP A 31 -12.91 5.76 -9.79
C ASP A 31 -11.46 5.81 -10.31
N THR A 32 -10.88 4.70 -10.76
CA THR A 32 -9.45 4.63 -11.12
C THR A 32 -9.10 5.63 -12.22
N GLU A 33 -9.85 5.65 -13.31
CA GLU A 33 -9.60 6.56 -14.43
C GLU A 33 -9.76 8.02 -14.02
N THR A 34 -10.86 8.33 -13.30
CA THR A 34 -11.11 9.68 -12.78
C THR A 34 -9.99 10.17 -11.87
N LEU A 35 -9.47 9.31 -11.00
CA LEU A 35 -8.35 9.65 -10.13
C LEU A 35 -7.07 9.92 -10.91
N ILE A 36 -6.77 9.12 -11.93
CA ILE A 36 -5.63 9.33 -12.81
C ILE A 36 -5.75 10.70 -13.51
N GLU A 37 -6.91 11.03 -14.06
CA GLU A 37 -7.16 12.30 -14.71
C GLU A 37 -6.97 13.49 -13.75
N ILE A 38 -7.53 13.40 -12.54
CA ILE A 38 -7.36 14.44 -11.51
C ILE A 38 -5.89 14.63 -11.15
N PHE A 39 -5.16 13.55 -10.89
CA PHE A 39 -3.74 13.64 -10.54
C PHE A 39 -2.90 14.19 -11.68
N ASP A 40 -3.22 13.83 -12.92
CA ASP A 40 -2.53 14.34 -14.10
C ASP A 40 -2.80 15.82 -14.32
N GLN A 41 -4.06 16.27 -14.14
CA GLN A 41 -4.45 17.68 -14.21
C GLN A 41 -3.63 18.56 -13.24
N TYR A 42 -3.33 18.05 -12.05
CA TYR A 42 -2.54 18.77 -11.04
C TYR A 42 -1.06 18.43 -11.06
N ASN A 43 -0.61 17.63 -12.04
CA ASN A 43 0.76 17.12 -12.16
C ASN A 43 1.27 16.50 -10.83
N VAL A 44 0.43 15.67 -10.22
CA VAL A 44 0.71 14.97 -8.97
C VAL A 44 0.93 13.50 -9.25
N LYS A 45 2.01 12.93 -8.74
CA LYS A 45 2.21 11.48 -8.72
C LYS A 45 2.12 11.00 -7.28
N VAL A 46 1.53 9.81 -7.11
CA VAL A 46 1.22 9.22 -5.81
C VAL A 46 1.68 7.77 -5.76
N THR A 47 1.75 7.21 -4.55
CA THR A 47 1.97 5.79 -4.32
C THR A 47 0.66 5.13 -3.95
N PHE A 48 0.23 4.15 -4.74
CA PHE A 48 -0.96 3.33 -4.49
C PHE A 48 -0.55 2.04 -3.80
N PHE A 49 -1.21 1.71 -2.70
CA PHE A 49 -1.08 0.42 -2.03
C PHE A 49 -2.30 -0.43 -2.37
N VAL A 50 -2.09 -1.54 -3.06
CA VAL A 50 -3.15 -2.38 -3.59
C VAL A 50 -3.13 -3.78 -2.99
N VAL A 51 -4.31 -4.34 -2.77
CA VAL A 51 -4.48 -5.72 -2.31
C VAL A 51 -4.30 -6.68 -3.48
N GLY A 52 -3.64 -7.82 -3.26
CA GLY A 52 -3.36 -8.80 -4.32
C GLY A 52 -4.62 -9.34 -5.00
N GLU A 53 -5.71 -9.54 -4.26
CA GLU A 53 -7.00 -9.92 -4.85
C GLU A 53 -7.58 -8.83 -5.77
N TRP A 54 -7.34 -7.55 -5.45
CA TRP A 54 -7.73 -6.45 -6.32
C TRP A 54 -6.92 -6.43 -7.61
N VAL A 55 -5.62 -6.76 -7.54
CA VAL A 55 -4.76 -6.90 -8.72
C VAL A 55 -5.26 -8.00 -9.66
N ASP A 56 -5.66 -9.14 -9.11
CA ASP A 56 -6.24 -10.24 -9.90
C ASP A 56 -7.54 -9.83 -10.58
N LYS A 57 -8.36 -9.06 -9.88
CA LYS A 57 -9.68 -8.67 -10.36
C LYS A 57 -9.65 -7.54 -11.38
N TYR A 58 -8.68 -6.61 -11.23
CA TYR A 58 -8.60 -5.40 -12.03
C TYR A 58 -7.17 -5.11 -12.54
N PRO A 59 -6.54 -6.06 -13.27
CA PRO A 59 -5.17 -5.88 -13.73
C PRO A 59 -5.00 -4.68 -14.68
N GLU A 60 -6.04 -4.34 -15.44
CA GLU A 60 -6.01 -3.17 -16.33
C GLU A 60 -5.93 -1.86 -15.53
N SER A 61 -6.63 -1.77 -14.40
CA SER A 61 -6.57 -0.60 -13.51
C SER A 61 -5.19 -0.47 -12.88
N VAL A 62 -4.59 -1.58 -12.43
CA VAL A 62 -3.21 -1.60 -11.92
C VAL A 62 -2.23 -1.11 -12.99
N LYS A 63 -2.40 -1.61 -14.21
CA LYS A 63 -1.55 -1.20 -15.34
C LYS A 63 -1.74 0.29 -15.67
N ALA A 64 -2.97 0.79 -15.68
CA ALA A 64 -3.27 2.20 -15.94
C ALA A 64 -2.62 3.13 -14.92
N LEU A 65 -2.69 2.79 -13.61
CA LEU A 65 -2.01 3.52 -12.55
C LEU A 65 -0.49 3.57 -12.76
N HIS A 66 0.10 2.44 -13.09
CA HIS A 66 1.54 2.35 -13.34
C HIS A 66 1.95 3.15 -14.58
N ASP A 67 1.25 2.99 -15.71
CA ASP A 67 1.53 3.67 -16.97
C ASP A 67 1.36 5.20 -16.86
N ALA A 68 0.46 5.66 -16.00
CA ALA A 68 0.32 7.06 -15.64
C ALA A 68 1.47 7.60 -14.76
N GLY A 69 2.44 6.77 -14.41
CA GLY A 69 3.64 7.16 -13.65
C GLY A 69 3.42 7.21 -12.14
N HIS A 70 2.36 6.59 -11.63
CA HIS A 70 2.19 6.35 -10.21
C HIS A 70 3.01 5.14 -9.75
N GLU A 71 3.31 5.07 -8.46
CA GLU A 71 3.89 3.87 -7.87
C GLU A 71 2.77 2.93 -7.44
N VAL A 72 2.94 1.62 -7.67
CA VAL A 72 2.01 0.59 -7.20
C VAL A 72 2.76 -0.35 -6.27
N MET A 73 2.32 -0.44 -5.02
CA MET A 73 2.97 -1.15 -3.91
C MET A 73 1.99 -2.10 -3.22
N GLY A 74 2.50 -2.98 -2.35
CA GLY A 74 1.71 -4.03 -1.74
C GLY A 74 0.92 -3.62 -0.50
N HIS A 75 -0.32 -4.11 -0.37
CA HIS A 75 -1.20 -3.95 0.79
C HIS A 75 -1.79 -5.29 1.25
N SER A 76 -0.95 -6.31 1.43
CA SER A 76 -1.37 -7.70 1.63
C SER A 76 -1.97 -8.33 0.37
N ASN A 77 -2.07 -9.66 0.35
CA ASN A 77 -2.72 -10.37 -0.73
C ASN A 77 -4.25 -10.37 -0.59
N ASP A 78 -4.75 -10.59 0.61
CA ASP A 78 -6.18 -10.76 0.94
C ASP A 78 -6.66 -9.84 2.08
N HIS A 79 -5.90 -8.77 2.38
CA HIS A 79 -6.16 -7.81 3.46
C HIS A 79 -6.15 -8.46 4.85
N ALA A 80 -5.20 -9.36 5.10
CA ALA A 80 -5.08 -10.12 6.33
C ALA A 80 -4.64 -9.27 7.53
N HIS A 81 -5.01 -9.72 8.74
CA HIS A 81 -4.54 -9.16 10.01
C HIS A 81 -3.13 -9.62 10.34
N PHE A 82 -2.10 -8.84 10.00
CA PHE A 82 -0.70 -9.24 10.13
C PHE A 82 -0.26 -9.56 11.55
N ASN A 83 -0.82 -8.89 12.56
CA ASN A 83 -0.51 -9.20 13.97
C ASN A 83 -0.98 -10.60 14.41
N SER A 84 -1.88 -11.23 13.64
CA SER A 84 -2.39 -12.58 13.91
C SER A 84 -1.67 -13.67 13.11
N LEU A 85 -0.77 -13.30 12.20
CA LEU A 85 -0.05 -14.24 11.34
C LEU A 85 1.33 -14.58 11.86
N SER A 86 1.80 -15.79 11.57
CA SER A 86 3.21 -16.13 11.73
C SER A 86 4.09 -15.44 10.69
N ALA A 87 5.40 -15.39 10.94
CA ALA A 87 6.36 -14.82 9.98
C ALA A 87 6.24 -15.47 8.59
N ASP A 88 6.14 -16.78 8.53
CA ASP A 88 6.02 -17.52 7.27
C ASP A 88 4.72 -17.18 6.52
N GLN A 89 3.62 -16.97 7.25
CA GLN A 89 2.36 -16.56 6.66
C GLN A 89 2.41 -15.12 6.13
N ILE A 90 3.03 -14.20 6.86
CA ILE A 90 3.26 -12.82 6.41
C ILE A 90 4.12 -12.81 5.14
N ILE A 91 5.22 -13.58 5.12
CA ILE A 91 6.11 -13.70 3.96
C ILE A 91 5.34 -14.24 2.75
N ALA A 92 4.55 -15.30 2.94
CA ALA A 92 3.76 -15.89 1.85
C ALA A 92 2.72 -14.90 1.30
N ASP A 93 2.01 -14.20 2.17
CA ASP A 93 1.01 -13.20 1.79
C ASP A 93 1.62 -12.05 0.99
N ILE A 94 2.65 -11.41 1.51
CA ILE A 94 3.33 -10.29 0.84
C ILE A 94 3.96 -10.75 -0.48
N THR A 95 4.57 -11.92 -0.52
CA THR A 95 5.18 -12.46 -1.74
C THR A 95 4.11 -12.65 -2.82
N ALA A 96 2.97 -13.26 -2.48
CA ALA A 96 1.88 -13.45 -3.42
C ALA A 96 1.36 -12.13 -3.99
N CYS A 97 1.15 -11.12 -3.14
CA CYS A 97 0.74 -9.78 -3.59
C CYS A 97 1.79 -9.16 -4.54
N ASN A 98 3.05 -9.19 -4.14
CA ASN A 98 4.13 -8.56 -4.90
C ASN A 98 4.36 -9.23 -6.26
N GLU A 99 4.22 -10.55 -6.35
CA GLU A 99 4.32 -11.28 -7.62
C GLU A 99 3.19 -10.89 -8.58
N LYS A 100 1.97 -10.73 -8.10
CA LYS A 100 0.83 -10.26 -8.90
C LYS A 100 1.06 -8.85 -9.44
N ILE A 101 1.47 -7.91 -8.59
CA ILE A 101 1.80 -6.54 -9.00
C ILE A 101 2.92 -6.56 -10.04
N LYS A 102 3.98 -7.31 -9.81
CA LYS A 102 5.11 -7.45 -10.73
C LYS A 102 4.69 -8.04 -12.08
N ALA A 103 3.80 -9.02 -12.08
CA ALA A 103 3.29 -9.63 -13.31
C ALA A 103 2.58 -8.62 -14.21
N VAL A 104 1.89 -7.64 -13.63
CA VAL A 104 1.14 -6.60 -14.36
C VAL A 104 2.04 -5.41 -14.73
N THR A 105 2.86 -4.94 -13.79
CA THR A 105 3.63 -3.69 -13.96
C THR A 105 5.05 -3.90 -14.45
N GLY A 106 5.59 -5.11 -14.31
CA GLY A 106 7.00 -5.42 -14.55
C GLY A 106 7.94 -4.96 -13.42
N VAL A 107 7.43 -4.29 -12.39
CA VAL A 107 8.21 -3.73 -11.28
C VAL A 107 7.89 -4.45 -9.98
N SER A 108 8.93 -4.86 -9.25
CA SER A 108 8.75 -5.46 -7.93
C SER A 108 8.49 -4.37 -6.89
N PRO A 109 7.41 -4.47 -6.09
CA PRO A 109 7.20 -3.56 -4.96
C PRO A 109 8.34 -3.61 -3.95
N THR A 110 8.67 -2.46 -3.38
CA THR A 110 9.68 -2.31 -2.34
C THR A 110 9.09 -1.85 -1.01
N LEU A 111 7.83 -1.46 -1.01
CA LEU A 111 7.10 -0.96 0.14
C LEU A 111 5.88 -1.83 0.42
N VAL A 112 5.58 -1.98 1.70
CA VAL A 112 4.37 -2.66 2.18
C VAL A 112 3.65 -1.76 3.16
N ARG A 113 2.35 -1.63 3.01
CA ARG A 113 1.47 -1.00 3.99
C ARG A 113 0.64 -2.09 4.66
N PRO A 114 0.80 -2.33 5.97
CA PRO A 114 -0.01 -3.33 6.67
C PRO A 114 -1.49 -2.97 6.65
N PRO A 115 -2.39 -3.93 6.42
CA PRO A 115 -3.81 -3.72 6.60
C PRO A 115 -4.14 -3.27 8.03
N TYR A 116 -5.22 -2.51 8.19
CA TYR A 116 -5.70 -2.00 9.48
C TYR A 116 -4.70 -1.15 10.27
N GLY A 117 -3.55 -0.83 9.68
CA GLY A 117 -2.46 -0.19 10.41
C GLY A 117 -1.81 -1.09 11.46
N GLU A 118 -2.01 -2.37 11.39
CA GLU A 118 -1.46 -3.35 12.31
C GLU A 118 0.03 -3.59 12.04
N TYR A 119 0.85 -3.19 12.99
CA TYR A 119 2.26 -3.51 13.00
C TYR A 119 2.77 -3.63 14.43
N ASP A 120 3.59 -4.61 14.66
CA ASP A 120 4.36 -4.82 15.87
C ASP A 120 5.81 -5.18 15.51
N ASP A 121 6.65 -5.42 16.50
CA ASP A 121 8.05 -5.77 16.26
C ASP A 121 8.21 -7.03 15.41
N HIS A 122 7.28 -7.98 15.54
CA HIS A 122 7.26 -9.20 14.77
C HIS A 122 6.97 -8.93 13.28
N VAL A 123 5.94 -8.17 12.97
CA VAL A 123 5.57 -7.78 11.60
C VAL A 123 6.70 -6.96 10.96
N VAL A 124 7.22 -5.96 11.68
CA VAL A 124 8.31 -5.10 11.20
C VAL A 124 9.57 -5.90 10.89
N SER A 125 9.98 -6.78 11.81
CA SER A 125 11.16 -7.61 11.63
C SER A 125 11.04 -8.55 10.44
N THR A 126 9.85 -9.14 10.27
CA THR A 126 9.55 -10.05 9.16
C THR A 126 9.63 -9.33 7.81
N VAL A 127 8.95 -8.19 7.67
CA VAL A 127 8.93 -7.42 6.42
C VAL A 127 10.33 -6.90 6.06
N ARG A 128 11.07 -6.38 7.04
CA ARG A 128 12.45 -5.94 6.82
C ARG A 128 13.39 -7.10 6.48
N GLY A 129 13.15 -8.27 7.04
CA GLY A 129 13.86 -9.50 6.67
C GLY A 129 13.68 -9.89 5.20
N MET A 130 12.59 -9.47 4.57
CA MET A 130 12.33 -9.62 3.13
C MET A 130 13.02 -8.53 2.27
N GLY A 131 13.70 -7.57 2.87
CA GLY A 131 14.29 -6.42 2.17
C GLY A 131 13.26 -5.35 1.76
N LEU A 132 12.09 -5.35 2.38
CA LEU A 132 11.01 -4.38 2.15
C LEU A 132 10.93 -3.38 3.30
N GLU A 133 10.32 -2.22 3.02
CA GLU A 133 10.05 -1.21 4.05
C GLU A 133 8.55 -1.13 4.35
N ILE A 134 8.22 -0.91 5.62
CA ILE A 134 6.84 -0.70 6.08
C ILE A 134 6.50 0.78 6.02
N ILE A 135 5.32 1.07 5.47
CA ILE A 135 4.76 2.42 5.42
C ILE A 135 3.51 2.47 6.30
N GLN A 136 3.51 3.39 7.25
CA GLN A 136 2.37 3.68 8.10
C GLN A 136 1.93 5.14 7.92
N TRP A 137 0.70 5.46 8.26
CA TRP A 137 0.15 6.82 8.17
C TRP A 137 0.09 7.51 9.54
N ASP A 138 0.32 8.81 9.55
CA ASP A 138 0.12 9.66 10.73
C ASP A 138 -1.25 10.33 10.70
N VAL A 139 -1.76 10.62 9.50
CA VAL A 139 -3.03 11.29 9.29
C VAL A 139 -3.87 10.49 8.33
N GLU A 140 -5.06 10.14 8.74
CA GLU A 140 -6.06 9.47 7.92
C GLU A 140 -7.15 10.47 7.54
N THR A 141 -7.38 10.63 6.24
CA THR A 141 -8.58 11.30 5.74
C THR A 141 -9.59 10.22 5.39
N LEU A 142 -10.58 10.05 6.25
CA LEU A 142 -11.75 9.24 5.92
C LEU A 142 -12.46 9.93 4.77
N ALA A 143 -12.41 9.34 3.57
CA ALA A 143 -13.33 9.71 2.52
C ALA A 143 -14.74 9.37 3.01
N THR A 144 -15.48 10.39 3.41
CA THR A 144 -16.86 10.26 3.86
C THR A 144 -17.73 9.92 2.66
N GLY A 145 -17.97 8.66 2.43
CA GLY A 145 -18.84 8.16 1.39
C GLY A 145 -18.51 6.71 1.08
N ALA A 146 -19.24 5.81 1.72
CA ALA A 146 -19.26 4.38 1.43
C ALA A 146 -18.01 3.55 1.81
N MET A 147 -17.45 3.77 3.00
CA MET A 147 -16.75 2.68 3.67
C MET A 147 -17.75 1.93 4.54
N PRO A 148 -18.02 0.63 4.31
CA PRO A 148 -18.87 -0.17 5.20
C PRO A 148 -18.17 -0.52 6.52
N TRP A 149 -17.11 0.14 6.85
CA TRP A 149 -16.33 -0.07 8.06
C TRP A 149 -16.63 1.05 9.05
N GLY A 150 -17.28 0.69 10.13
CA GLY A 150 -17.39 1.57 11.29
C GLY A 150 -16.02 1.84 11.92
N ALA A 151 -15.19 2.60 11.26
CA ALA A 151 -14.03 3.21 11.86
C ALA A 151 -14.54 4.32 12.78
N ARG A 152 -14.67 4.01 14.05
CA ARG A 152 -14.86 5.03 15.08
C ARG A 152 -13.51 5.62 15.41
N VAL A 153 -13.45 6.93 15.32
CA VAL A 153 -12.45 7.76 15.96
C VAL A 153 -12.47 7.54 17.47
#